data_f6a988192a21301305390581d05f007c
#
_entry.id   f6a988192a21301305390581d05f007c
#
_cell.length_a   1.000
_cell.length_b   1.000
_cell.length_c   1.000
_cell.angle_alpha   90.00
_cell.angle_beta   90.00
_cell.angle_gamma   90.00
#
_symmetry.space_group_name_H-M   'P 1'
#
loop_
_entity.id
_entity.type
_entity.pdbx_description
1 polymer ?
#
loop_
_entity_poly.entity_id
_entity_poly.type
_entity_poly.pdbx_seq_one_letter_code
_entity_poly.pdbx_strand_id
1 'polypeptide(L)'
;MVRRLLVGLMAAAGLLLTGGPAFAQPPVTETVHHKNLVDTFVDVLPSCLPGAPLYTFTVTINSVEHSTTAVDGRIHGGVTQTGTFVAVPLADASLPNYTGRFVVHNGFFIENGQNVNNTFTYSVNGTGSDGSTFKTHLTLHRNVPPAAPINEFFRCH
;
A
#
# COMPACT_ATOMS: atom_id res chain seq x y z
N MET A 1 -9.63 6.65 -10.02
CA MET A 1 -8.30 6.94 -10.60
C MET A 1 -7.25 6.87 -9.52
N VAL A 2 -6.97 5.68 -9.02
CA VAL A 2 -5.92 5.45 -8.01
C VAL A 2 -4.66 5.01 -8.76
N ARG A 3 -3.81 5.93 -9.19
CA ARG A 3 -2.65 5.60 -10.02
C ARG A 3 -1.42 6.45 -9.74
N ARG A 4 -1.02 6.62 -8.47
CA ARG A 4 0.29 7.26 -8.17
C ARG A 4 0.86 6.95 -6.79
N LEU A 5 0.86 5.71 -6.33
CA LEU A 5 1.62 5.37 -5.13
C LEU A 5 2.26 3.99 -5.29
N LEU A 6 3.29 3.87 -6.12
CA LEU A 6 4.26 2.76 -6.09
C LEU A 6 5.40 3.05 -7.09
N VAL A 7 6.29 3.97 -6.76
CA VAL A 7 7.63 4.02 -7.33
C VAL A 7 8.61 4.03 -6.18
N GLY A 8 9.00 2.87 -5.76
CA GLY A 8 10.04 2.65 -4.75
C GLY A 8 11.12 1.73 -5.32
N LEU A 9 12.18 2.32 -5.69
CA LEU A 9 13.58 1.90 -5.76
C LEU A 9 13.85 0.38 -5.75
N MET A 10 14.16 -0.18 -6.92
CA MET A 10 14.90 -1.43 -7.06
C MET A 10 16.37 -1.10 -7.31
N ALA A 11 17.23 -1.34 -6.33
CA ALA A 11 18.67 -1.36 -6.52
C ALA A 11 19.09 -2.79 -6.91
N ALA A 12 19.49 -2.99 -8.17
CA ALA A 12 20.03 -4.27 -8.64
C ALA A 12 21.52 -4.36 -8.33
N ALA A 13 21.91 -5.30 -7.46
CA ALA A 13 23.30 -5.71 -7.29
C ALA A 13 23.60 -6.89 -8.22
N GLY A 14 24.39 -6.68 -9.27
CA GLY A 14 24.88 -7.72 -10.16
C GLY A 14 26.02 -8.49 -9.53
N LEU A 15 25.91 -9.82 -9.43
CA LEU A 15 26.98 -10.74 -9.03
C LEU A 15 27.34 -11.66 -10.19
N LEU A 16 28.65 -11.66 -10.52
CA LEU A 16 29.30 -12.51 -11.52
C LEU A 16 29.40 -13.96 -11.02
N LEU A 17 28.93 -14.91 -11.83
CA LEU A 17 28.97 -16.34 -11.58
C LEU A 17 30.33 -16.94 -11.99
N THR A 18 31.10 -17.41 -11.03
CA THR A 18 32.15 -18.41 -11.24
C THR A 18 31.60 -19.77 -10.81
N GLY A 19 31.62 -20.75 -11.75
CA GLY A 19 31.06 -22.09 -11.55
C GLY A 19 31.86 -22.92 -10.52
N GLY A 20 31.41 -22.87 -9.27
CA GLY A 20 31.73 -23.83 -8.23
C GLY A 20 30.55 -24.80 -7.98
N PRO A 21 30.74 -25.92 -7.22
CA PRO A 21 29.64 -26.80 -6.88
C PRO A 21 28.48 -25.96 -6.33
N ALA A 22 27.27 -26.11 -6.91
CA ALA A 22 26.10 -25.36 -6.53
C ALA A 22 25.71 -25.73 -5.08
N PHE A 23 26.31 -25.07 -4.11
CA PHE A 23 25.76 -25.04 -2.77
C PHE A 23 24.44 -24.26 -2.89
N ALA A 24 23.34 -24.93 -2.55
CA ALA A 24 22.05 -24.25 -2.48
C ALA A 24 22.19 -23.06 -1.52
N GLN A 25 22.21 -21.86 -2.03
CA GLN A 25 22.25 -20.67 -1.18
C GLN A 25 20.96 -20.64 -0.34
N PRO A 26 21.06 -20.39 0.97
CA PRO A 26 19.86 -20.26 1.79
C PRO A 26 19.00 -19.08 1.27
N PRO A 27 17.69 -19.13 1.46
CA PRO A 27 16.82 -17.99 1.16
C PRO A 27 17.31 -16.72 1.87
N VAL A 28 17.29 -15.60 1.16
CA VAL A 28 17.67 -14.30 1.73
C VAL A 28 16.42 -13.58 2.18
N THR A 29 16.38 -13.23 3.46
CA THR A 29 15.28 -12.46 4.05
C THR A 29 15.78 -11.05 4.39
N GLU A 30 15.00 -10.06 4.00
CA GLU A 30 15.25 -8.64 4.25
C GLU A 30 14.05 -8.00 4.95
N THR A 31 14.33 -7.09 5.88
CA THR A 31 13.30 -6.28 6.53
C THR A 31 13.76 -4.83 6.58
N VAL A 32 12.95 -3.95 6.02
CA VAL A 32 13.21 -2.50 5.97
C VAL A 32 12.15 -1.76 6.77
N HIS A 33 12.58 -0.81 7.58
CA HIS A 33 11.69 0.03 8.39
C HIS A 33 11.83 1.49 7.99
N HIS A 34 10.70 2.14 7.78
CA HIS A 34 10.63 3.59 7.62
C HIS A 34 9.74 4.17 8.71
N LYS A 35 10.13 5.30 9.27
CA LYS A 35 9.38 5.97 10.35
C LYS A 35 9.15 7.44 10.00
N ASN A 36 7.95 7.90 10.33
CA ASN A 36 7.56 9.31 10.23
C ASN A 36 7.76 9.91 8.83
N LEU A 37 7.55 9.12 7.78
CA LEU A 37 7.52 9.65 6.43
C LEU A 37 6.29 10.54 6.28
N VAL A 38 6.50 11.75 5.79
CA VAL A 38 5.40 12.69 5.53
C VAL A 38 5.19 12.80 4.03
N ASP A 39 3.94 12.67 3.61
CA ASP A 39 3.54 12.86 2.22
C ASP A 39 2.26 13.72 2.14
N THR A 40 2.09 14.41 1.02
CA THR A 40 0.93 15.26 0.77
C THR A 40 0.40 15.02 -0.64
N PHE A 41 -0.89 14.74 -0.74
CA PHE A 41 -1.57 14.48 -2.01
C PHE A 41 -3.02 14.96 -1.97
N VAL A 42 -3.64 15.04 -3.15
CA VAL A 42 -5.06 15.38 -3.30
C VAL A 42 -5.83 14.12 -3.70
N ASP A 43 -6.89 13.82 -2.96
CA ASP A 43 -7.79 12.72 -3.26
C ASP A 43 -9.20 13.02 -2.74
N VAL A 44 -10.17 12.18 -3.12
CA VAL A 44 -11.50 12.22 -2.52
C VAL A 44 -11.43 11.68 -1.09
N LEU A 45 -12.18 12.28 -0.19
CA LEU A 45 -12.36 11.66 1.12
C LEU A 45 -13.00 10.28 0.90
N PRO A 46 -12.52 9.22 1.56
CA PRO A 46 -13.13 7.90 1.50
C PRO A 46 -14.56 7.94 2.02
N SER A 47 -15.46 8.41 1.19
CA SER A 47 -16.87 8.55 1.47
C SER A 47 -17.64 7.60 0.56
N CYS A 48 -18.74 7.06 1.09
CA CYS A 48 -19.65 6.19 0.36
C CYS A 48 -20.53 6.95 -0.62
N LEU A 49 -20.37 8.27 -0.72
CA LEU A 49 -21.21 9.12 -1.52
C LEU A 49 -20.60 9.34 -2.92
N PRO A 50 -21.37 9.13 -4.00
CA PRO A 50 -20.95 9.54 -5.33
C PRO A 50 -20.66 11.04 -5.37
N GLY A 51 -19.57 11.43 -6.02
CA GLY A 51 -19.20 12.84 -6.13
C GLY A 51 -18.60 13.46 -4.87
N ALA A 52 -18.00 12.62 -4.01
CA ALA A 52 -17.29 13.09 -2.82
C ALA A 52 -16.29 14.22 -3.15
N PRO A 53 -16.20 15.26 -2.31
CA PRO A 53 -15.32 16.39 -2.54
C PRO A 53 -13.85 16.00 -2.44
N LEU A 54 -13.00 16.80 -3.10
CA LEU A 54 -11.56 16.66 -3.03
C LEU A 54 -10.99 17.30 -1.75
N TYR A 55 -10.04 16.60 -1.17
CA TYR A 55 -9.29 17.04 0.01
C TYR A 55 -7.79 16.99 -0.27
N THR A 56 -7.05 17.91 0.33
CA THR A 56 -5.59 17.80 0.48
C THR A 56 -5.31 16.98 1.73
N PHE A 57 -4.69 15.83 1.54
CA PHE A 57 -4.25 14.95 2.64
C PHE A 57 -2.79 15.23 2.95
N THR A 58 -2.48 15.40 4.23
CA THR A 58 -1.13 15.28 4.77
C THR A 58 -1.08 14.06 5.66
N VAL A 59 -0.24 13.09 5.29
CA VAL A 59 -0.13 11.81 5.99
C VAL A 59 1.23 11.67 6.67
N THR A 60 1.24 11.04 7.84
CA THR A 60 2.49 10.62 8.51
C THR A 60 2.47 9.10 8.61
N ILE A 61 3.46 8.45 7.99
CA ILE A 61 3.49 7.02 7.70
C ILE A 61 4.64 6.35 8.44
N ASN A 62 4.36 5.22 9.08
CA ASN A 62 5.36 4.23 9.45
C ASN A 62 5.17 3.01 8.55
N SER A 63 6.26 2.49 7.98
CA SER A 63 6.24 1.35 7.07
C SER A 63 7.22 0.28 7.52
N VAL A 64 6.79 -0.97 7.40
CA VAL A 64 7.64 -2.15 7.51
C VAL A 64 7.48 -2.94 6.23
N GLU A 65 8.58 -3.16 5.54
CA GLU A 65 8.66 -4.04 4.38
C GLU A 65 9.43 -5.28 4.76
N HIS A 66 8.90 -6.44 4.40
CA HIS A 66 9.52 -7.74 4.62
C HIS A 66 9.49 -8.52 3.32
N SER A 67 10.64 -9.03 2.89
CA SER A 67 10.74 -9.87 1.69
C SER A 67 11.68 -11.04 1.92
N THR A 68 11.40 -12.16 1.27
CA THR A 68 12.24 -13.35 1.23
C THR A 68 12.43 -13.76 -0.22
N THR A 69 13.69 -13.79 -0.65
CA THR A 69 14.09 -14.29 -1.96
C THR A 69 14.50 -15.75 -1.82
N ALA A 70 13.76 -16.64 -2.48
CA ALA A 70 14.08 -18.06 -2.54
C ALA A 70 15.25 -18.33 -3.49
N VAL A 71 15.85 -19.51 -3.36
CA VAL A 71 17.01 -19.97 -4.18
C VAL A 71 16.70 -19.96 -5.68
N ASP A 72 15.45 -20.21 -6.05
CA ASP A 72 14.96 -20.21 -7.43
C ASP A 72 14.58 -18.82 -7.96
N GLY A 73 14.86 -17.76 -7.19
CA GLY A 73 14.60 -16.38 -7.57
C GLY A 73 13.16 -15.92 -7.35
N ARG A 74 12.31 -16.76 -6.77
CA ARG A 74 10.97 -16.35 -6.36
C ARG A 74 11.06 -15.44 -5.13
N ILE A 75 10.19 -14.41 -5.09
CA ILE A 75 10.17 -13.45 -3.98
C ILE A 75 8.77 -13.46 -3.37
N HIS A 76 8.72 -13.69 -2.06
CA HIS A 76 7.55 -13.46 -1.24
C HIS A 76 7.79 -12.22 -0.39
N GLY A 77 6.82 -11.35 -0.32
CA GLY A 77 6.98 -10.17 0.50
C GLY A 77 5.67 -9.54 0.90
N GLY A 78 5.81 -8.55 1.76
CA GLY A 78 4.70 -7.73 2.18
C GLY A 78 5.16 -6.40 2.75
N VAL A 79 4.28 -5.41 2.61
CA VAL A 79 4.44 -4.08 3.19
C VAL A 79 3.27 -3.83 4.12
N THR A 80 3.58 -3.42 5.34
CA THR A 80 2.59 -2.90 6.28
C THR A 80 2.87 -1.44 6.52
N GLN A 81 1.87 -0.61 6.26
CA GLN A 81 1.93 0.83 6.55
C GLN A 81 0.85 1.17 7.57
N THR A 82 1.24 1.94 8.56
CA THR A 82 0.32 2.52 9.54
C THR A 82 0.58 4.02 9.64
N GLY A 83 -0.47 4.79 9.85
CA GLY A 83 -0.25 6.23 9.93
C GLY A 83 -1.45 7.01 10.40
N THR A 84 -1.23 8.31 10.48
CA THR A 84 -2.25 9.31 10.73
C THR A 84 -2.38 10.23 9.52
N PHE A 85 -3.52 10.87 9.40
CA PHE A 85 -3.74 11.88 8.36
C PHE A 85 -4.47 13.10 8.90
N VAL A 86 -4.24 14.20 8.21
CA VAL A 86 -5.08 15.40 8.23
C VAL A 86 -5.56 15.62 6.80
N ALA A 87 -6.86 15.81 6.63
CA ALA A 87 -7.47 16.10 5.34
C ALA A 87 -8.18 17.45 5.42
N VAL A 88 -7.82 18.36 4.52
CA VAL A 88 -8.37 19.72 4.43
C VAL A 88 -9.12 19.84 3.09
N PRO A 89 -10.35 20.35 3.05
CA PRO A 89 -11.09 20.55 1.81
C PRO A 89 -10.30 21.39 0.81
N LEU A 90 -10.28 20.95 -0.45
CA LEU A 90 -9.49 21.63 -1.48
C LEU A 90 -10.16 22.93 -1.97
N ALA A 91 -11.48 22.94 -2.13
CA ALA A 91 -12.20 24.02 -2.77
C ALA A 91 -13.26 24.69 -1.90
N ASP A 92 -13.87 23.99 -0.96
CA ASP A 92 -14.97 24.48 -0.13
C ASP A 92 -14.61 24.45 1.35
N ALA A 93 -14.20 25.59 1.87
CA ALA A 93 -13.82 25.76 3.28
C ALA A 93 -14.97 25.61 4.28
N SER A 94 -16.21 25.47 3.82
CA SER A 94 -17.37 25.19 4.70
C SER A 94 -17.45 23.71 5.08
N LEU A 95 -16.76 22.84 4.34
CA LEU A 95 -16.67 21.41 4.64
C LEU A 95 -15.75 21.16 5.85
N PRO A 96 -16.01 20.11 6.66
CA PRO A 96 -15.19 19.81 7.81
C PRO A 96 -13.77 19.34 7.42
N ASN A 97 -12.78 19.73 8.19
CA ASN A 97 -11.48 19.09 8.17
C ASN A 97 -11.58 17.72 8.84
N TYR A 98 -10.85 16.74 8.34
CA TYR A 98 -10.81 15.41 8.96
C TYR A 98 -9.42 15.07 9.47
N THR A 99 -9.40 14.36 10.59
CA THR A 99 -8.20 13.72 11.12
C THR A 99 -8.49 12.25 11.36
N GLY A 100 -7.48 11.41 11.23
CA GLY A 100 -7.72 9.99 11.42
C GLY A 100 -6.49 9.13 11.33
N ARG A 101 -6.74 7.83 11.19
CA ARG A 101 -5.71 6.79 11.11
C ARG A 101 -6.01 5.86 9.95
N PHE A 102 -4.95 5.28 9.41
CA PHE A 102 -5.06 4.26 8.39
C PHE A 102 -4.08 3.11 8.62
N VAL A 103 -4.43 1.97 8.05
CA VAL A 103 -3.59 0.79 7.96
C VAL A 103 -3.68 0.27 6.53
N VAL A 104 -2.53 -0.01 5.94
CA VAL A 104 -2.41 -0.65 4.62
C VAL A 104 -1.57 -1.91 4.78
N HIS A 105 -2.04 -3.00 4.22
CA HIS A 105 -1.26 -4.22 4.04
C HIS A 105 -1.21 -4.56 2.56
N ASN A 106 -0.03 -4.80 2.05
CA ASN A 106 0.17 -5.25 0.69
C ASN A 106 1.08 -6.50 0.73
N GLY A 107 0.53 -7.65 0.39
CA GLY A 107 1.27 -8.89 0.20
C GLY A 107 1.48 -9.16 -1.27
N PHE A 108 2.67 -9.63 -1.66
CA PHE A 108 3.01 -9.91 -3.05
C PHE A 108 3.81 -11.20 -3.20
N PHE A 109 3.66 -11.80 -4.35
CA PHE A 109 4.48 -12.93 -4.79
C PHE A 109 4.97 -12.67 -6.22
N ILE A 110 6.30 -12.69 -6.39
CA ILE A 110 6.96 -12.47 -7.67
C ILE A 110 7.57 -13.79 -8.13
N GLU A 111 7.29 -14.18 -9.36
CA GLU A 111 7.85 -15.33 -10.05
C GLU A 111 8.30 -14.90 -11.44
N ASN A 112 9.53 -15.27 -11.83
CA ASN A 112 10.14 -14.86 -13.11
C ASN A 112 10.09 -13.34 -13.36
N GLY A 113 10.28 -12.53 -12.31
CA GLY A 113 10.25 -11.08 -12.39
C GLY A 113 8.85 -10.47 -12.54
N GLN A 114 7.79 -11.29 -12.49
CA GLN A 114 6.40 -10.84 -12.59
C GLN A 114 5.66 -11.04 -11.28
N ASN A 115 4.88 -10.05 -10.88
CA ASN A 115 3.99 -10.19 -9.73
C ASN A 115 2.80 -11.07 -10.12
N VAL A 116 2.76 -12.31 -9.63
CA VAL A 116 1.75 -13.31 -9.96
C VAL A 116 0.62 -13.39 -8.93
N ASN A 117 0.82 -12.80 -7.76
CA ASN A 117 -0.21 -12.71 -6.73
C ASN A 117 -0.01 -11.43 -5.92
N ASN A 118 -1.10 -10.75 -5.66
CA ASN A 118 -1.10 -9.55 -4.82
C ASN A 118 -2.38 -9.50 -3.97
N THR A 119 -2.21 -9.25 -2.68
CA THR A 119 -3.31 -8.97 -1.77
C THR A 119 -3.10 -7.58 -1.17
N PHE A 120 -4.05 -6.70 -1.37
CA PHE A 120 -4.05 -5.34 -0.83
C PHE A 120 -5.23 -5.17 0.11
N THR A 121 -4.96 -4.71 1.32
CA THR A 121 -5.99 -4.35 2.30
C THR A 121 -5.73 -2.94 2.79
N TYR A 122 -6.78 -2.14 2.81
CA TYR A 122 -6.76 -0.76 3.27
C TYR A 122 -7.89 -0.55 4.27
N SER A 123 -7.56 0.01 5.41
CA SER A 123 -8.54 0.42 6.41
C SER A 123 -8.25 1.84 6.85
N VAL A 124 -9.26 2.69 6.87
CA VAL A 124 -9.16 4.07 7.32
C VAL A 124 -10.36 4.43 8.18
N ASN A 125 -10.11 5.23 9.20
CA ASN A 125 -11.15 5.89 9.96
C ASN A 125 -10.79 7.34 10.21
N GLY A 126 -11.77 8.21 10.22
CA GLY A 126 -11.58 9.63 10.44
C GLY A 126 -12.73 10.28 11.17
N THR A 127 -12.42 11.41 11.81
CA THR A 127 -13.37 12.27 12.52
C THR A 127 -13.26 13.68 11.94
N GLY A 128 -14.39 14.24 11.58
CA GLY A 128 -14.53 15.60 11.09
C GLY A 128 -14.52 16.62 12.23
N SER A 129 -14.15 17.85 11.91
CA SER A 129 -14.22 18.99 12.83
C SER A 129 -15.66 19.32 13.28
N ASP A 130 -16.64 18.84 12.54
CA ASP A 130 -18.07 18.91 12.83
C ASP A 130 -18.61 17.73 13.67
N GLY A 131 -17.72 16.80 14.06
CA GLY A 131 -18.07 15.57 14.77
C GLY A 131 -18.54 14.41 13.88
N SER A 132 -18.61 14.60 12.58
CA SER A 132 -18.89 13.52 11.63
C SER A 132 -17.78 12.47 11.65
N THR A 133 -18.11 11.23 11.34
CA THR A 133 -17.13 10.13 11.28
C THR A 133 -17.30 9.32 10.01
N PHE A 134 -16.20 8.75 9.55
CA PHE A 134 -16.25 7.76 8.48
C PHE A 134 -15.31 6.58 8.78
N LYS A 135 -15.65 5.44 8.22
CA LYS A 135 -14.83 4.23 8.28
C LYS A 135 -14.93 3.51 6.95
N THR A 136 -13.78 3.22 6.35
CA THR A 136 -13.70 2.51 5.08
C THR A 136 -12.76 1.31 5.21
N HIS A 137 -13.15 0.21 4.59
CA HIS A 137 -12.34 -0.97 4.47
C HIS A 137 -12.40 -1.49 3.03
N LEU A 138 -11.23 -1.72 2.44
CA LEU A 138 -11.07 -2.27 1.10
C LEU A 138 -10.13 -3.47 1.17
N THR A 139 -10.51 -4.56 0.54
CA THR A 139 -9.63 -5.70 0.27
C THR A 139 -9.68 -6.00 -1.22
N LEU A 140 -8.50 -6.05 -1.83
CA LEU A 140 -8.30 -6.44 -3.22
C LEU A 140 -7.42 -7.69 -3.24
N HIS A 141 -7.84 -8.70 -3.97
CA HIS A 141 -7.02 -9.88 -4.23
C HIS A 141 -6.91 -10.07 -5.73
N ARG A 142 -5.69 -10.13 -6.23
CA ARG A 142 -5.38 -10.30 -7.65
C ARG A 142 -4.44 -11.47 -7.84
N ASN A 143 -4.86 -12.44 -8.64
CA ASN A 143 -4.02 -13.47 -9.21
C ASN A 143 -3.71 -13.13 -10.67
N VAL A 144 -2.50 -13.45 -11.14
CA VAL A 144 -2.12 -13.36 -12.54
C VAL A 144 -1.97 -14.80 -13.07
N PRO A 145 -2.54 -15.11 -14.20
CA PRO A 145 -2.66 -14.35 -15.45
C PRO A 145 -3.82 -13.35 -15.46
N PRO A 146 -3.73 -12.28 -16.29
CA PRO A 146 -4.61 -11.10 -16.27
C PRO A 146 -6.10 -11.37 -16.52
N ALA A 147 -6.46 -12.59 -16.86
CA ALA A 147 -7.85 -13.03 -17.05
C ALA A 147 -8.54 -13.48 -15.74
N ALA A 148 -7.81 -13.54 -14.62
CA ALA A 148 -8.43 -13.89 -13.35
C ALA A 148 -9.25 -12.70 -12.82
N PRO A 149 -10.47 -12.92 -12.32
CA PRO A 149 -11.28 -11.85 -11.76
C PRO A 149 -10.57 -11.22 -10.56
N ILE A 150 -10.59 -9.88 -10.51
CA ILE A 150 -10.18 -9.15 -9.31
C ILE A 150 -11.30 -9.35 -8.28
N ASN A 151 -10.99 -10.00 -7.17
CA ASN A 151 -11.91 -10.06 -6.05
C ASN A 151 -11.75 -8.77 -5.24
N GLU A 152 -12.75 -7.91 -5.32
CA GLU A 152 -12.81 -6.66 -4.59
C GLU A 152 -13.90 -6.74 -3.53
N PHE A 153 -13.53 -6.35 -2.31
CA PHE A 153 -14.45 -6.22 -1.21
C PHE A 153 -14.31 -4.82 -0.62
N PHE A 154 -15.35 -4.02 -0.74
CA PHE A 154 -15.40 -2.64 -0.24
C PHE A 154 -16.54 -2.49 0.77
N ARG A 155 -16.23 -1.96 1.94
CA ARG A 155 -17.20 -1.54 2.96
C ARG A 155 -16.95 -0.11 3.39
N CYS A 156 -18.04 0.63 3.51
CA CYS A 156 -18.05 2.01 3.96
C CYS A 156 -19.16 2.18 5.03
N HIS A 157 -18.83 2.86 6.12
CA HIS A 157 -19.74 3.12 7.25
C HIS A 157 -19.62 4.57 7.71
#